data_f53858874720ff0e53d52c65c8bd1686
#
_entry.id   f53858874720ff0e53d52c65c8bd1686
#
_cell.length_a   1.000
_cell.length_b   1.000
_cell.length_c   1.000
_cell.angle_alpha   90.00
_cell.angle_beta   90.00
_cell.angle_gamma   90.00
#
_symmetry.space_group_name_H-M   'P 1'
#
loop_
_entity.id
_entity.type
_entity.pdbx_description
1 polymer ?
#
loop_
_entity_poly.entity_id
_entity_poly.type
_entity_poly.pdbx_seq_one_letter_code
_entity_poly.pdbx_strand_id
1 'polypeptide(L)'
;MAKFLITVNAGWTKFSTQNLAKKHANSLKEGSLNIYGYEWTLTPTSEVEVAYDYDDQRGIKIGANSNEETVKHASLLTFTTSTEKAIKEVIVNTSGTNGVSATVSVKIGEVGFKCAGSTETSISSAATDYSFVGTASTGDVTITIEQTSANALYIKSVTLVFAE
;
A
#
# COMPACT_ATOMS: atom_id res chain seq x y z
N MET A 1 -23.76 8.46 1.71
CA MET A 1 -24.01 7.01 1.47
C MET A 1 -23.85 6.63 0.01
N ALA A 2 -24.45 7.35 -0.93
CA ALA A 2 -24.28 7.08 -2.36
C ALA A 2 -22.82 7.10 -2.87
N LYS A 3 -21.94 7.80 -2.20
CA LYS A 3 -20.51 7.89 -2.58
C LYS A 3 -19.75 6.58 -2.49
N PHE A 4 -20.21 5.64 -1.67
CA PHE A 4 -19.53 4.34 -1.54
C PHE A 4 -19.83 3.40 -2.71
N LEU A 5 -20.98 3.55 -3.33
CA LEU A 5 -21.35 2.77 -4.51
C LEU A 5 -20.54 3.15 -5.75
N ILE A 6 -20.01 4.37 -5.79
CA ILE A 6 -19.22 4.87 -6.91
C ILE A 6 -17.81 4.25 -6.89
N THR A 7 -17.30 3.84 -5.74
CA THR A 7 -15.99 3.20 -5.62
C THR A 7 -15.98 1.74 -6.03
N VAL A 8 -17.12 1.10 -6.16
CA VAL A 8 -17.27 -0.23 -6.77
C VAL A 8 -17.71 -0.05 -8.20
N ASN A 9 -16.87 0.51 -9.02
CA ASN A 9 -17.08 0.61 -10.44
C ASN A 9 -16.65 -0.72 -11.09
N ALA A 10 -17.33 -1.11 -12.20
CA ALA A 10 -16.91 -2.25 -13.00
C ALA A 10 -15.45 -2.12 -13.50
N GLY A 11 -14.94 -0.89 -13.64
CA GLY A 11 -13.62 -0.57 -14.13
C GLY A 11 -12.51 -0.37 -13.08
N TRP A 12 -12.84 -0.19 -11.80
CA TRP A 12 -11.83 0.01 -10.76
C TRP A 12 -12.35 -0.21 -9.35
N THR A 13 -11.43 -0.43 -8.40
CA THR A 13 -11.69 -0.42 -6.96
C THR A 13 -10.54 0.28 -6.23
N LYS A 14 -10.84 0.87 -5.08
CA LYS A 14 -9.86 1.61 -4.29
C LYS A 14 -9.88 1.17 -2.84
N PHE A 15 -8.72 0.81 -2.34
CA PHE A 15 -8.46 0.52 -0.94
C PHE A 15 -7.88 1.77 -0.26
N SER A 16 -8.65 2.35 0.69
CA SER A 16 -8.13 3.39 1.57
C SER A 16 -7.52 2.74 2.81
N THR A 17 -6.25 2.96 3.03
CA THR A 17 -5.52 2.33 4.13
C THR A 17 -5.99 2.78 5.51
N GLN A 18 -6.69 3.91 5.60
CA GLN A 18 -7.29 4.39 6.84
C GLN A 18 -8.22 3.36 7.48
N ASN A 19 -9.02 2.65 6.69
CA ASN A 19 -9.97 1.68 7.20
C ASN A 19 -9.27 0.48 7.84
N LEU A 20 -8.19 0.02 7.22
CA LEU A 20 -7.39 -1.07 7.76
C LEU A 20 -6.68 -0.66 9.05
N ALA A 21 -6.04 0.49 9.05
CA ALA A 21 -5.32 1.01 10.21
C ALA A 21 -6.25 1.25 11.41
N LYS A 22 -7.46 1.78 11.19
CA LYS A 22 -8.46 1.94 12.26
C LYS A 22 -8.86 0.63 12.90
N LYS A 23 -9.05 -0.41 12.11
CA LYS A 23 -9.42 -1.73 12.61
C LYS A 23 -8.30 -2.37 13.42
N HIS A 24 -7.05 -2.12 13.06
CA HIS A 24 -5.87 -2.76 13.62
C HIS A 24 -4.97 -1.82 14.40
N ALA A 25 -5.44 -0.62 14.74
CA ALA A 25 -4.68 0.31 15.56
C ALA A 25 -4.17 -0.37 16.83
N ASN A 26 -2.87 -0.27 17.07
CA ASN A 26 -2.13 -0.97 18.14
C ASN A 26 -1.97 -2.50 17.97
N SER A 27 -2.45 -3.06 16.89
CA SER A 27 -2.19 -4.44 16.52
C SER A 27 -1.07 -4.47 15.48
N LEU A 28 0.13 -4.63 15.92
CA LEU A 28 1.37 -4.41 15.15
C LEU A 28 1.76 -5.55 14.22
N LYS A 29 0.83 -6.45 13.95
CA LYS A 29 1.07 -7.65 13.16
C LYS A 29 0.27 -7.58 11.87
N GLU A 30 0.06 -8.73 11.28
CA GLU A 30 -0.80 -8.86 10.13
C GLU A 30 -2.23 -8.38 10.42
N GLY A 31 -2.81 -7.63 9.53
CA GLY A 31 -4.19 -7.17 9.60
C GLY A 31 -4.91 -7.34 8.28
N SER A 32 -6.17 -7.73 8.32
CA SER A 32 -6.99 -7.88 7.13
C SER A 32 -8.33 -7.16 7.24
N LEU A 33 -8.85 -6.75 6.11
CA LEU A 33 -10.12 -6.07 5.98
C LEU A 33 -10.73 -6.34 4.60
N ASN A 34 -12.00 -6.78 4.58
CA ASN A 34 -12.75 -6.84 3.33
C ASN A 34 -13.26 -5.45 2.97
N ILE A 35 -12.95 -5.00 1.75
CA ILE A 35 -13.43 -3.73 1.21
C ILE A 35 -14.02 -3.99 -0.17
N TYR A 36 -15.31 -3.79 -0.28
CA TYR A 36 -16.07 -3.97 -1.52
C TYR A 36 -15.86 -5.35 -2.18
N GLY A 37 -15.82 -6.40 -1.37
CA GLY A 37 -15.67 -7.77 -1.86
C GLY A 37 -14.22 -8.23 -2.05
N TYR A 38 -13.25 -7.36 -1.83
CA TYR A 38 -11.82 -7.68 -1.87
C TYR A 38 -11.27 -7.75 -0.44
N GLU A 39 -10.70 -8.87 -0.09
CA GLU A 39 -9.99 -9.00 1.19
C GLU A 39 -8.56 -8.52 1.02
N TRP A 40 -8.23 -7.46 1.73
CA TRP A 40 -6.89 -6.90 1.78
C TRP A 40 -6.18 -7.34 3.05
N THR A 41 -4.97 -7.81 2.91
CA THR A 41 -4.09 -8.15 4.01
C THR A 41 -2.87 -7.25 3.99
N LEU A 42 -2.55 -6.70 5.16
CA LEU A 42 -1.36 -5.91 5.39
C LEU A 42 -0.40 -6.73 6.25
N THR A 43 0.78 -7.00 5.74
CA THR A 43 1.81 -7.75 6.43
C THR A 43 3.06 -6.89 6.58
N PRO A 44 3.32 -6.37 7.78
CA PRO A 44 4.59 -5.73 8.09
C PRO A 44 5.65 -6.81 8.36
N THR A 45 6.83 -6.61 7.82
CA THR A 45 7.97 -7.50 8.07
C THR A 45 9.14 -6.69 8.63
N SER A 46 9.70 -7.19 9.73
CA SER A 46 10.89 -6.67 10.36
C SER A 46 11.54 -7.78 11.19
N GLU A 47 12.84 -7.64 11.43
CA GLU A 47 13.56 -8.53 12.36
C GLU A 47 13.14 -8.35 13.83
N VAL A 48 12.31 -7.38 14.12
CA VAL A 48 11.87 -7.01 15.47
C VAL A 48 10.39 -6.63 15.44
N GLU A 49 9.75 -6.62 16.60
CA GLU A 49 8.35 -6.17 16.70
C GLU A 49 8.15 -4.81 16.01
N VAL A 50 7.25 -4.80 15.08
CA VAL A 50 7.05 -3.70 14.14
C VAL A 50 5.85 -2.90 14.53
N ALA A 51 6.05 -1.61 14.70
CA ALA A 51 4.97 -0.67 14.77
C ALA A 51 4.66 -0.09 13.38
N TYR A 52 3.44 -0.13 12.97
CA TYR A 52 2.89 0.83 12.06
C TYR A 52 1.83 1.64 12.78
N ASP A 53 1.72 2.88 12.42
CA ASP A 53 0.79 3.83 13.01
C ASP A 53 -0.17 4.32 11.93
N TYR A 54 -1.02 5.23 12.27
CA TYR A 54 -2.09 5.71 11.43
C TYR A 54 -2.25 7.23 11.53
N ASP A 55 -2.37 7.85 10.40
CA ASP A 55 -2.67 9.28 10.27
C ASP A 55 -4.04 9.44 9.60
N ASP A 56 -4.91 10.26 10.18
CA ASP A 56 -6.30 10.46 9.69
C ASP A 56 -6.38 10.95 8.24
N GLN A 57 -5.40 11.66 7.78
CA GLN A 57 -5.40 12.27 6.45
C GLN A 57 -4.50 11.55 5.45
N ARG A 58 -3.39 10.98 5.93
CA ARG A 58 -2.34 10.42 5.10
C ARG A 58 -2.32 8.89 5.04
N GLY A 59 -3.07 8.23 5.92
CA GLY A 59 -3.20 6.78 5.95
C GLY A 59 -2.19 6.08 6.84
N ILE A 60 -1.85 4.84 6.52
CA ILE A 60 -0.89 4.06 7.27
C ILE A 60 0.47 4.73 7.28
N LYS A 61 1.03 4.87 8.46
CA LYS A 61 2.34 5.43 8.71
C LYS A 61 3.31 4.33 9.13
N ILE A 62 4.42 4.24 8.42
CA ILE A 62 5.58 3.44 8.80
C ILE A 62 6.80 4.34 8.92
N GLY A 63 7.74 3.94 9.76
CA GLY A 63 8.81 4.83 10.18
C GLY A 63 8.29 5.93 11.12
N ALA A 64 9.06 6.38 12.02
CA ALA A 64 8.78 7.54 12.84
C ALA A 64 10.09 8.19 13.29
N ASN A 65 10.09 9.49 13.38
CA ASN A 65 11.04 10.20 14.18
C ASN A 65 10.74 9.92 15.66
N SER A 66 11.06 8.75 16.16
CA SER A 66 11.10 8.55 17.59
C SER A 66 12.55 8.55 18.02
N ASN A 67 12.86 9.40 18.97
CA ASN A 67 14.11 9.32 19.71
C ASN A 67 14.11 8.13 20.68
N GLU A 68 13.10 7.27 20.60
CA GLU A 68 13.00 6.09 21.42
C GLU A 68 13.67 4.92 20.71
N GLU A 69 14.77 4.46 21.25
CA GLU A 69 15.57 3.33 20.75
C GLU A 69 14.77 2.01 20.67
N THR A 70 13.57 1.98 21.19
CA THR A 70 12.75 0.77 21.37
C THR A 70 11.70 0.56 20.29
N VAL A 71 11.36 1.59 19.51
CA VAL A 71 10.39 1.45 18.41
C VAL A 71 11.12 1.22 17.11
N LYS A 72 11.17 -0.03 16.71
CA LYS A 72 11.75 -0.39 15.41
C LYS A 72 10.66 -0.35 14.33
N HIS A 73 11.03 0.15 13.18
CA HIS A 73 10.13 0.40 12.08
C HIS A 73 10.08 -0.79 11.13
N ALA A 74 8.92 -1.02 10.54
CA ALA A 74 8.83 -1.95 9.43
C ALA A 74 9.78 -1.50 8.32
N SER A 75 10.69 -2.36 7.94
CA SER A 75 11.52 -2.16 6.76
C SER A 75 10.79 -2.62 5.49
N LEU A 76 9.84 -3.52 5.63
CA LEU A 76 9.07 -4.07 4.54
C LEU A 76 7.59 -4.11 4.90
N LEU A 77 6.75 -3.59 4.03
CA LEU A 77 5.31 -3.61 4.16
C LEU A 77 4.72 -4.22 2.89
N THR A 78 3.92 -5.26 3.05
CA THR A 78 3.27 -5.93 1.92
C THR A 78 1.76 -5.81 2.03
N PHE A 79 1.12 -5.31 0.97
CA PHE A 79 -0.33 -5.34 0.79
C PHE A 79 -0.67 -6.44 -0.19
N THR A 80 -1.58 -7.32 0.17
CA THR A 80 -2.05 -8.39 -0.71
C THR A 80 -3.56 -8.43 -0.82
N THR A 81 -4.04 -8.75 -2.00
CA THR A 81 -5.42 -9.15 -2.26
C THR A 81 -5.44 -10.08 -3.47
N SER A 82 -6.59 -10.62 -3.80
CA SER A 82 -6.77 -11.39 -5.03
C SER A 82 -8.04 -10.99 -5.75
N THR A 83 -8.06 -11.18 -7.06
CA THR A 83 -9.22 -10.91 -7.89
C THR A 83 -9.26 -11.87 -9.08
N GLU A 84 -10.49 -12.22 -9.50
CA GLU A 84 -10.72 -12.96 -10.74
C GLU A 84 -10.72 -12.05 -11.98
N LYS A 85 -10.84 -10.73 -11.76
CA LYS A 85 -10.79 -9.76 -12.84
C LYS A 85 -9.37 -9.46 -13.24
N ALA A 86 -9.12 -9.30 -14.54
CA ALA A 86 -7.81 -8.88 -15.02
C ALA A 86 -7.55 -7.43 -14.63
N ILE A 87 -6.35 -7.18 -14.08
CA ILE A 87 -5.88 -5.86 -13.70
C ILE A 87 -4.92 -5.35 -14.76
N LYS A 88 -5.08 -4.12 -15.18
CA LYS A 88 -4.20 -3.43 -16.15
C LYS A 88 -3.34 -2.32 -15.53
N GLU A 89 -3.74 -1.82 -14.36
CA GLU A 89 -3.05 -0.73 -13.68
C GLU A 89 -3.28 -0.81 -12.17
N VAL A 90 -2.26 -0.49 -11.41
CA VAL A 90 -2.33 -0.32 -9.96
C VAL A 90 -1.76 1.04 -9.60
N ILE A 91 -2.52 1.84 -8.87
CA ILE A 91 -2.09 3.18 -8.43
C ILE A 91 -1.88 3.16 -6.92
N VAL A 92 -0.66 3.47 -6.49
CA VAL A 92 -0.29 3.57 -5.08
C VAL A 92 -0.06 5.04 -4.73
N ASN A 93 -0.86 5.57 -3.81
CA ASN A 93 -0.72 6.94 -3.32
C ASN A 93 0.09 6.94 -2.03
N THR A 94 1.20 7.63 -2.04
CA THR A 94 2.10 7.78 -0.88
C THR A 94 2.52 9.23 -0.66
N SER A 95 2.98 9.49 0.54
CA SER A 95 3.69 10.72 0.90
C SER A 95 4.69 10.40 2.01
N GLY A 96 5.54 11.35 2.36
CA GLY A 96 6.51 11.14 3.43
C GLY A 96 7.01 12.45 4.03
N THR A 97 7.75 12.32 5.11
CA THR A 97 8.51 13.44 5.66
C THR A 97 9.80 13.64 4.86
N ASN A 98 10.37 14.83 4.98
CA ASN A 98 11.64 15.12 4.32
C ASN A 98 12.71 14.09 4.71
N GLY A 99 13.42 13.57 3.73
CA GLY A 99 14.44 12.53 3.93
C GLY A 99 13.90 11.09 3.90
N VAL A 100 12.61 10.89 3.61
CA VAL A 100 12.07 9.54 3.40
C VAL A 100 12.83 8.85 2.25
N SER A 101 13.18 7.60 2.47
CA SER A 101 13.80 6.75 1.46
C SER A 101 13.09 5.39 1.44
N ALA A 102 12.38 5.13 0.37
CA ALA A 102 11.62 3.90 0.20
C ALA A 102 11.42 3.60 -1.28
N THR A 103 11.11 2.35 -1.57
CA THR A 103 10.73 1.89 -2.90
C THR A 103 9.38 1.18 -2.86
N VAL A 104 8.71 1.16 -3.99
CA VAL A 104 7.47 0.42 -4.18
C VAL A 104 7.55 -0.43 -5.44
N SER A 105 7.04 -1.64 -5.35
CA SER A 105 6.89 -2.58 -6.48
C SER A 105 5.52 -3.24 -6.45
N VAL A 106 5.04 -3.64 -7.61
CA VAL A 106 3.72 -4.25 -7.79
C VAL A 106 3.84 -5.48 -8.68
N LYS A 107 3.26 -6.59 -8.22
CA LYS A 107 3.09 -7.82 -9.00
C LYS A 107 1.61 -8.23 -9.03
N ILE A 108 1.17 -8.72 -10.18
CA ILE A 108 -0.10 -9.39 -10.34
C ILE A 108 0.18 -10.81 -10.82
N GLY A 109 -0.08 -11.81 -9.97
CA GLY A 109 0.43 -13.15 -10.19
C GLY A 109 1.95 -13.12 -10.32
N GLU A 110 2.49 -13.62 -11.41
CA GLU A 110 3.93 -13.60 -11.70
C GLU A 110 4.37 -12.36 -12.51
N VAL A 111 3.44 -11.49 -12.90
CA VAL A 111 3.73 -10.33 -13.76
C VAL A 111 4.11 -9.11 -12.92
N GLY A 112 5.34 -8.64 -13.08
CA GLY A 112 5.78 -7.36 -12.51
C GLY A 112 5.23 -6.19 -13.31
N PHE A 113 4.43 -5.34 -12.66
CA PHE A 113 3.96 -4.10 -13.26
C PHE A 113 5.03 -3.01 -13.14
N LYS A 114 5.00 -2.05 -14.05
CA LYS A 114 6.03 -1.03 -14.16
C LYS A 114 5.48 0.38 -13.97
N CYS A 115 6.19 1.17 -13.20
CA CYS A 115 5.97 2.60 -13.09
C CYS A 115 7.10 3.33 -13.83
N ALA A 116 6.75 4.16 -14.82
CA ALA A 116 7.73 4.84 -15.68
C ALA A 116 8.80 3.89 -16.25
N GLY A 117 8.42 2.66 -16.59
CA GLY A 117 9.30 1.67 -17.18
C GLY A 117 10.13 0.83 -16.20
N SER A 118 10.04 1.09 -14.90
CA SER A 118 10.74 0.34 -13.86
C SER A 118 9.77 -0.51 -13.03
N THR A 119 10.18 -1.73 -12.67
CA THR A 119 9.42 -2.62 -11.78
C THR A 119 9.52 -2.19 -10.31
N GLU A 120 10.46 -1.34 -9.98
CA GLU A 120 10.63 -0.75 -8.66
C GLU A 120 10.82 0.75 -8.79
N THR A 121 10.12 1.53 -7.98
CA THR A 121 10.12 2.99 -8.06
C THR A 121 10.39 3.59 -6.68
N SER A 122 11.28 4.58 -6.64
CA SER A 122 11.56 5.36 -5.43
C SER A 122 10.40 6.27 -5.08
N ILE A 123 10.09 6.34 -3.79
CA ILE A 123 9.01 7.18 -3.25
C ILE A 123 9.59 8.55 -2.86
N SER A 124 8.91 9.61 -3.28
CA SER A 124 9.21 10.97 -2.86
C SER A 124 8.44 11.36 -1.59
N SER A 125 8.88 12.43 -0.92
CA SER A 125 8.17 12.97 0.25
C SER A 125 6.85 13.68 -0.12
N ALA A 126 6.74 14.21 -1.33
CA ALA A 126 5.51 14.83 -1.80
C ALA A 126 4.41 13.78 -2.01
N ALA A 127 3.15 14.16 -1.72
CA ALA A 127 2.00 13.31 -2.02
C ALA A 127 1.95 13.00 -3.52
N THR A 128 2.05 11.74 -3.89
CA THR A 128 2.22 11.29 -5.28
C THR A 128 1.42 10.03 -5.54
N ASP A 129 0.79 9.97 -6.70
CA ASP A 129 0.22 8.75 -7.27
C ASP A 129 1.27 8.06 -8.14
N TYR A 130 1.66 6.85 -7.75
CA TYR A 130 2.54 6.00 -8.55
C TYR A 130 1.69 5.01 -9.34
N SER A 131 1.65 5.18 -10.65
CA SER A 131 0.91 4.32 -11.57
C SER A 131 1.80 3.20 -12.11
N PHE A 132 1.44 1.98 -11.76
CA PHE A 132 2.08 0.76 -12.26
C PHE A 132 1.20 0.13 -13.32
N VAL A 133 1.74 -0.05 -14.51
CA VAL A 133 1.03 -0.63 -15.65
C VAL A 133 1.71 -1.90 -16.14
N GLY A 134 0.92 -2.81 -16.67
CA GLY A 134 1.42 -4.08 -17.21
C GLY A 134 0.42 -4.73 -18.16
N THR A 135 0.78 -5.87 -18.70
CA THR A 135 -0.16 -6.72 -19.40
C THR A 135 -1.29 -7.11 -18.45
N ALA A 136 -2.54 -6.95 -18.89
CA ALA A 136 -3.70 -7.29 -18.07
C ALA A 136 -3.57 -8.71 -17.52
N SER A 137 -3.59 -8.83 -16.20
CA SER A 137 -3.28 -10.08 -15.49
C SER A 137 -4.25 -10.31 -14.34
N THR A 138 -4.53 -11.56 -14.07
CA THR A 138 -5.34 -12.04 -12.94
C THR A 138 -4.45 -12.70 -11.88
N GLY A 139 -4.98 -12.90 -10.70
CA GLY A 139 -4.35 -13.61 -9.61
C GLY A 139 -4.02 -12.72 -8.43
N ASP A 140 -3.04 -13.13 -7.64
CA ASP A 140 -2.66 -12.41 -6.44
C ASP A 140 -2.04 -11.06 -6.76
N VAL A 141 -2.58 -10.01 -6.13
CA VAL A 141 -1.99 -8.68 -6.15
C VAL A 141 -1.02 -8.59 -4.99
N THR A 142 0.22 -8.24 -5.27
CA THR A 142 1.24 -8.02 -4.23
C THR A 142 1.88 -6.67 -4.43
N ILE A 143 1.71 -5.79 -3.45
CA ILE A 143 2.34 -4.47 -3.42
C ILE A 143 3.35 -4.48 -2.28
N THR A 144 4.61 -4.30 -2.61
CA THR A 144 5.72 -4.34 -1.66
C THR A 144 6.33 -2.94 -1.54
N ILE A 145 6.42 -2.47 -0.30
CA ILE A 145 7.06 -1.19 0.04
C ILE A 145 8.22 -1.49 0.96
N GLU A 146 9.42 -1.17 0.50
CA GLU A 146 10.66 -1.31 1.28
C GLU A 146 11.15 0.07 1.68
N GLN A 147 11.26 0.30 2.99
CA GLN A 147 11.74 1.56 3.55
C GLN A 147 13.15 1.39 4.10
N THR A 148 14.05 2.27 3.69
CA THR A 148 15.45 2.24 4.08
C THR A 148 15.84 3.37 5.04
N SER A 149 14.91 4.26 5.37
CA SER A 149 15.11 5.36 6.31
C SER A 149 14.16 5.30 7.50
N ALA A 150 14.53 5.96 8.59
CA ALA A 150 13.66 6.12 9.76
C ALA A 150 12.59 7.21 9.62
N ASN A 151 12.59 7.94 8.50
CA ASN A 151 11.62 9.01 8.26
C ASN A 151 10.24 8.44 7.95
N ALA A 152 9.20 9.13 8.40
CA ALA A 152 7.84 8.64 8.22
C ALA A 152 7.43 8.57 6.75
N LEU A 153 6.92 7.41 6.37
CA LEU A 153 6.27 7.14 5.11
C LEU A 153 4.78 6.92 5.36
N TYR A 154 3.95 7.48 4.52
CA TYR A 154 2.49 7.34 4.58
C TYR A 154 1.98 6.70 3.31
N ILE A 155 1.15 5.67 3.46
CA ILE A 155 0.48 4.99 2.36
C ILE A 155 -1.01 5.27 2.48
N LYS A 156 -1.54 6.11 1.61
CA LYS A 156 -2.93 6.56 1.70
C LYS A 156 -3.90 5.58 1.05
N SER A 157 -3.59 5.10 -0.12
CA SER A 157 -4.49 4.25 -0.88
C SER A 157 -3.82 3.42 -1.95
N VAL A 158 -4.49 2.36 -2.32
CA VAL A 158 -4.20 1.53 -3.49
C VAL A 158 -5.44 1.46 -4.37
N THR A 159 -5.31 1.72 -5.66
CA THR A 159 -6.39 1.62 -6.64
C THR A 159 -6.06 0.53 -7.64
N LEU A 160 -6.97 -0.41 -7.82
CA LEU A 160 -6.89 -1.42 -8.87
C LEU A 160 -7.77 -0.98 -10.04
N VAL A 161 -7.19 -0.91 -11.23
CA VAL A 161 -7.91 -0.60 -12.47
C VAL A 161 -8.00 -1.87 -13.30
N PHE A 162 -9.22 -2.31 -13.56
CA PHE A 162 -9.48 -3.53 -14.29
C PHE A 162 -9.42 -3.32 -15.81
N ALA A 163 -9.00 -4.35 -16.50
CA ALA A 163 -9.15 -4.42 -17.94
C ALA A 163 -10.64 -4.62 -18.30
N GLU A 164 -11.05 -4.04 -19.39
CA GLU A 164 -12.39 -4.24 -19.95
C GLU A 164 -12.53 -5.64 -20.55
#